data_b04fa6892e8a97e5022b8ca3cd3f8afc
#
_entry.id   b04fa6892e8a97e5022b8ca3cd3f8afc
#
_cell.length_a   1.000
_cell.length_b   1.000
_cell.length_c   1.000
_cell.angle_alpha   90.00
_cell.angle_beta   90.00
_cell.angle_gamma   90.00
#
_symmetry.space_group_name_H-M   'P 1'
#
loop_
_entity.id
_entity.type
_entity.pdbx_description
1 polymer ?
#
loop_
_entity_poly.entity_id
_entity_poly.type
_entity_poly.pdbx_seq_one_letter_code
_entity_poly.pdbx_strand_id
1 'polypeptide(L)'
;MSTIAITKSIIIVDDEHDLVDLFSDALSSYGYDVSAFTDPILALESIKGNPGKYSLLITDFMMNKMNGCELGIKVKELNNDIEVIIVTAYENIEGNILNFEQLNKPITIQILIKKVNKYLK
;
A
#
# COMPACT_ATOMS: atom_id res chain seq x y z
N MET A 1 -5.52 -26.61 20.86
CA MET A 1 -6.36 -25.66 20.11
C MET A 1 -5.63 -25.23 18.85
N SER A 2 -6.29 -25.36 17.75
CA SER A 2 -5.68 -24.94 16.51
C SER A 2 -5.69 -23.43 16.40
N THR A 3 -4.57 -22.88 16.00
CA THR A 3 -4.47 -21.45 15.72
C THR A 3 -4.73 -21.24 14.24
N ILE A 4 -5.72 -20.44 13.93
CA ILE A 4 -5.94 -20.05 12.54
C ILE A 4 -4.92 -18.97 12.22
N ALA A 5 -4.05 -19.26 11.28
CA ALA A 5 -3.10 -18.26 10.79
C ALA A 5 -3.89 -17.21 10.01
N ILE A 6 -3.86 -15.97 10.49
CA ILE A 6 -4.49 -14.85 9.77
C ILE A 6 -3.46 -14.29 8.81
N THR A 7 -3.71 -14.47 7.51
CA THR A 7 -2.89 -13.89 6.48
C THR A 7 -3.16 -12.40 6.39
N LYS A 8 -2.13 -11.60 6.54
CA LYS A 8 -2.27 -10.16 6.41
C LYS A 8 -2.45 -9.78 4.95
N SER A 9 -3.40 -8.89 4.69
CA SER A 9 -3.73 -8.45 3.34
C SER A 9 -3.20 -7.05 3.08
N ILE A 10 -2.51 -6.94 1.97
CA ILE A 10 -1.89 -5.70 1.51
C ILE A 10 -2.53 -5.32 0.19
N ILE A 11 -2.79 -4.03 0.03
CA ILE A 11 -3.19 -3.48 -1.27
C ILE A 11 -2.08 -2.57 -1.78
N ILE A 12 -1.63 -2.80 -3.01
CA ILE A 12 -0.57 -2.02 -3.63
C ILE A 12 -1.10 -1.31 -4.87
N VAL A 13 -0.76 -0.03 -5.01
CA VAL A 13 -1.28 0.82 -6.09
C VAL A 13 -0.14 1.61 -6.70
N ASP A 14 0.07 1.44 -7.99
CA ASP A 14 1.07 2.19 -8.76
C ASP A 14 0.67 2.08 -10.22
N ASP A 15 0.70 3.17 -10.97
CA ASP A 15 0.30 3.13 -12.37
C ASP A 15 1.35 2.50 -13.31
N GLU A 16 2.51 2.12 -12.78
CA GLU A 16 3.50 1.33 -13.51
C GLU A 16 3.27 -0.16 -13.28
N HIS A 17 2.77 -0.86 -14.30
CA HIS A 17 2.46 -2.29 -14.23
C HIS A 17 3.62 -3.17 -13.77
N ASP A 18 4.80 -2.93 -14.34
CA ASP A 18 5.96 -3.77 -14.04
C ASP A 18 6.35 -3.68 -12.57
N LEU A 19 6.26 -2.49 -12.00
CA LEU A 19 6.62 -2.25 -10.61
C LEU A 19 5.62 -2.90 -9.66
N VAL A 20 4.33 -2.77 -9.98
CA VAL A 20 3.26 -3.41 -9.21
C VAL A 20 3.44 -4.92 -9.21
N ASP A 21 3.70 -5.51 -10.37
CA ASP A 21 3.88 -6.96 -10.49
C ASP A 21 5.10 -7.43 -9.70
N LEU A 22 6.21 -6.71 -9.81
CA LEU A 22 7.44 -7.08 -9.11
C LEU A 22 7.25 -7.07 -7.59
N PHE A 23 6.69 -6.01 -7.05
CA PHE A 23 6.50 -5.89 -5.61
C PHE A 23 5.40 -6.83 -5.10
N SER A 24 4.35 -7.01 -5.88
CA SER A 24 3.27 -7.94 -5.55
C SER A 24 3.79 -9.38 -5.44
N ASP A 25 4.59 -9.81 -6.41
CA ASP A 25 5.18 -11.14 -6.40
C ASP A 25 6.12 -11.33 -5.21
N ALA A 26 6.95 -10.33 -4.92
CA ALA A 26 7.88 -10.40 -3.80
C ALA A 26 7.16 -10.51 -2.47
N LEU A 27 6.14 -9.70 -2.25
CA LEU A 27 5.36 -9.72 -1.01
C LEU A 27 4.57 -11.00 -0.87
N SER A 28 4.01 -11.50 -1.97
CA SER A 28 3.29 -12.78 -1.97
C SER A 28 4.20 -13.94 -1.59
N SER A 29 5.45 -13.90 -2.05
CA SER A 29 6.46 -14.92 -1.68
C SER A 29 6.76 -14.95 -0.20
N TYR A 30 6.55 -13.84 0.50
CA TYR A 30 6.74 -13.77 1.95
C TYR A 30 5.48 -14.16 2.74
N GLY A 31 4.43 -14.61 2.05
CA GLY A 31 3.22 -15.11 2.69
C GLY A 31 2.12 -14.08 2.89
N TYR A 32 2.26 -12.87 2.36
CA TYR A 32 1.20 -11.88 2.43
C TYR A 32 0.19 -12.11 1.31
N ASP A 33 -1.06 -11.76 1.58
CA ASP A 33 -2.11 -11.72 0.57
C ASP A 33 -2.09 -10.34 -0.07
N VAL A 34 -1.79 -10.26 -1.37
CA VAL A 34 -1.58 -8.98 -2.04
C VAL A 34 -2.60 -8.78 -3.14
N SER A 35 -3.29 -7.63 -3.08
CA SER A 35 -4.15 -7.16 -4.16
C SER A 35 -3.43 -6.00 -4.85
N ALA A 36 -3.27 -6.08 -6.16
CA ALA A 36 -2.48 -5.12 -6.92
C ALA A 36 -3.37 -4.36 -7.90
N PHE A 37 -3.21 -3.04 -7.92
CA PHE A 37 -4.00 -2.17 -8.79
C PHE A 37 -3.09 -1.14 -9.46
N THR A 38 -3.40 -0.83 -10.71
CA THR A 38 -2.75 0.25 -11.44
C THR A 38 -3.64 1.50 -11.52
N ASP A 39 -4.88 1.40 -11.06
CA ASP A 39 -5.84 2.50 -11.04
C ASP A 39 -6.28 2.77 -9.59
N PRO A 40 -5.99 3.96 -9.05
CA PRO A 40 -6.34 4.27 -7.67
C PRO A 40 -7.85 4.28 -7.40
N ILE A 41 -8.66 4.56 -8.42
CA ILE A 41 -10.11 4.53 -8.27
C ILE A 41 -10.60 3.11 -8.04
N LEU A 42 -10.06 2.15 -8.80
CA LEU A 42 -10.41 0.74 -8.62
C LEU A 42 -9.93 0.21 -7.28
N ALA A 43 -8.75 0.64 -6.84
CA ALA A 43 -8.25 0.28 -5.51
C ALA A 43 -9.18 0.78 -4.41
N LEU A 44 -9.62 2.03 -4.52
CA LEU A 44 -10.55 2.62 -3.55
C LEU A 44 -11.89 1.87 -3.53
N GLU A 45 -12.40 1.50 -4.70
CA GLU A 45 -13.63 0.70 -4.80
C GLU A 45 -13.48 -0.64 -4.10
N SER A 46 -12.33 -1.29 -4.26
CA SER A 46 -12.06 -2.56 -3.59
C SER A 46 -12.09 -2.41 -2.06
N ILE A 47 -11.50 -1.33 -1.56
CA ILE A 47 -11.47 -1.07 -0.11
C ILE A 47 -12.88 -0.74 0.40
N LYS A 48 -13.64 0.05 -0.35
CA LYS A 48 -15.03 0.36 0.01
C LYS A 48 -15.88 -0.92 0.14
N GLY A 49 -15.63 -1.88 -0.75
CA GLY A 49 -16.38 -3.14 -0.74
C GLY A 49 -16.11 -4.00 0.49
N ASN A 50 -14.92 -3.89 1.09
CA ASN A 50 -14.56 -4.63 2.29
C ASN A 50 -13.47 -3.89 3.06
N PRO A 51 -13.82 -2.84 3.82
CA PRO A 51 -12.81 -2.03 4.51
C PRO A 51 -11.98 -2.78 5.53
N GLY A 52 -12.53 -3.84 6.11
CA GLY A 52 -11.84 -4.63 7.12
C GLY A 52 -10.84 -5.64 6.56
N LYS A 53 -10.79 -5.82 5.25
CA LYS A 53 -9.93 -6.83 4.64
C LYS A 53 -8.45 -6.46 4.70
N TYR A 54 -8.13 -5.19 4.44
CA TYR A 54 -6.74 -4.77 4.23
C TYR A 54 -6.13 -4.20 5.49
N SER A 55 -4.86 -4.56 5.73
CA SER A 55 -4.07 -4.05 6.86
C SER A 55 -3.13 -2.94 6.44
N LEU A 56 -2.74 -2.91 5.17
CA LEU A 56 -1.72 -1.98 4.68
C LEU A 56 -2.01 -1.58 3.24
N LEU A 57 -1.91 -0.28 2.98
CA LEU A 57 -1.91 0.29 1.64
C LEU A 57 -0.50 0.77 1.32
N ILE A 58 0.03 0.30 0.20
CA ILE A 58 1.29 0.82 -0.37
C ILE A 58 0.91 1.50 -1.67
N THR A 59 1.14 2.79 -1.77
CA THR A 59 0.74 3.55 -2.96
C THR A 59 1.84 4.47 -3.45
N ASP A 60 1.96 4.56 -4.78
CA ASP A 60 2.76 5.61 -5.39
C ASP A 60 2.11 6.97 -5.08
N PHE A 61 2.91 8.02 -5.06
CA PHE A 61 2.38 9.37 -4.88
C PHE A 61 1.79 9.91 -6.19
N MET A 62 2.57 9.90 -7.26
CA MET A 62 2.15 10.49 -8.54
C MET A 62 1.46 9.45 -9.40
N MET A 63 0.14 9.60 -9.51
CA MET A 63 -0.69 8.72 -10.33
C MET A 63 -1.72 9.57 -11.08
N ASN A 64 -2.29 9.01 -12.15
CA ASN A 64 -3.42 9.64 -12.82
C ASN A 64 -4.64 9.60 -11.92
N LYS A 65 -5.53 10.57 -12.06
CA LYS A 65 -6.84 10.66 -11.40
C LYS A 65 -6.77 11.08 -9.94
N MET A 66 -5.84 10.54 -9.17
CA MET A 66 -5.76 10.77 -7.73
C MET A 66 -4.31 10.51 -7.30
N ASN A 67 -3.73 11.37 -6.48
CA ASN A 67 -2.41 11.10 -5.94
C ASN A 67 -2.49 10.18 -4.71
N GLY A 68 -1.32 9.67 -4.28
CA GLY A 68 -1.26 8.73 -3.17
C GLY A 68 -1.71 9.31 -1.84
N CYS A 69 -1.51 10.61 -1.60
CA CYS A 69 -1.98 11.24 -0.38
C CYS A 69 -3.50 11.33 -0.33
N GLU A 70 -4.11 11.68 -1.45
CA GLU A 70 -5.56 11.72 -1.56
C GLU A 70 -6.15 10.34 -1.34
N LEU A 71 -5.55 9.32 -1.94
CA LEU A 71 -5.96 7.93 -1.75
C LEU A 71 -5.84 7.52 -0.27
N GLY A 72 -4.71 7.81 0.35
CA GLY A 72 -4.46 7.50 1.75
C GLY A 72 -5.46 8.14 2.69
N ILE A 73 -5.81 9.40 2.47
CA ILE A 73 -6.80 10.10 3.27
C ILE A 73 -8.17 9.43 3.14
N LYS A 74 -8.59 9.12 1.92
CA LYS A 74 -9.88 8.46 1.68
C LYS A 74 -9.92 7.07 2.30
N VAL A 75 -8.83 6.33 2.23
CA VAL A 75 -8.72 5.00 2.83
C VAL A 75 -8.82 5.07 4.35
N LYS A 76 -8.16 6.04 4.97
CA LYS A 76 -8.24 6.25 6.41
C LYS A 76 -9.66 6.62 6.87
N GLU A 77 -10.40 7.33 6.04
CA GLU A 77 -11.81 7.64 6.34
C GLU A 77 -12.67 6.37 6.34
N LEU A 78 -12.33 5.40 5.50
CA LEU A 78 -13.06 4.13 5.45
C LEU A 78 -12.68 3.18 6.58
N ASN A 79 -11.40 3.15 6.96
CA ASN A 79 -10.90 2.32 8.04
C ASN A 79 -9.58 2.92 8.55
N ASN A 80 -9.65 3.56 9.70
CA ASN A 80 -8.49 4.24 10.27
C ASN A 80 -7.38 3.28 10.71
N ASP A 81 -7.67 1.99 10.81
CA ASP A 81 -6.68 0.99 11.21
C ASP A 81 -5.77 0.55 10.06
N ILE A 82 -6.12 0.90 8.81
CA ILE A 82 -5.26 0.58 7.68
C ILE A 82 -4.03 1.50 7.73
N GLU A 83 -2.84 0.90 7.74
CA GLU A 83 -1.59 1.66 7.65
C GLU A 83 -1.35 2.08 6.20
N VAL A 84 -0.73 3.23 6.00
CA VAL A 84 -0.47 3.77 4.65
C VAL A 84 1.01 4.07 4.49
N ILE A 85 1.60 3.53 3.44
CA ILE A 85 2.97 3.84 3.02
C ILE A 85 2.90 4.49 1.65
N ILE A 86 3.50 5.65 1.51
CA ILE A 86 3.57 6.35 0.22
C ILE A 86 4.97 6.21 -0.35
N VAL A 87 5.06 5.73 -1.59
CA VAL A 87 6.32 5.56 -2.31
C VAL A 87 6.42 6.65 -3.36
N THR A 88 7.52 7.38 -3.38
CA THR A 88 7.63 8.53 -4.26
C THR A 88 9.07 8.78 -4.68
N ALA A 89 9.23 9.34 -5.89
CA ALA A 89 10.52 9.82 -6.38
C ALA A 89 10.89 11.19 -5.81
N TYR A 90 9.96 11.86 -5.13
CA TYR A 90 10.16 13.20 -4.57
C TYR A 90 10.62 13.12 -3.13
N GLU A 91 11.68 13.84 -2.79
CA GLU A 91 12.24 13.84 -1.43
C GLU A 91 11.37 14.62 -0.45
N ASN A 92 10.80 15.73 -0.90
CA ASN A 92 10.01 16.61 -0.05
C ASN A 92 8.65 16.84 -0.70
N ILE A 93 7.64 16.21 -0.16
CA ILE A 93 6.26 16.46 -0.53
C ILE A 93 5.65 17.25 0.60
N GLU A 94 5.24 18.46 0.31
CA GLU A 94 4.65 19.34 1.32
C GLU A 94 3.18 18.97 1.57
N GLY A 95 2.74 19.23 2.79
CA GLY A 95 1.34 19.14 3.17
C GLY A 95 0.90 17.75 3.56
N ASN A 96 0.08 17.15 2.75
CA ASN A 96 -0.76 16.01 3.13
C ASN A 96 -0.03 14.71 3.45
N ILE A 97 1.26 14.61 3.13
CA ILE A 97 2.02 13.39 3.37
C ILE A 97 2.51 13.26 4.81
N LEU A 98 2.39 14.31 5.61
CA LEU A 98 2.99 14.40 6.95
C LEU A 98 2.57 13.27 7.90
N ASN A 99 1.39 12.70 7.69
CA ASN A 99 0.86 11.66 8.58
C ASN A 99 1.06 10.25 8.04
N PHE A 100 1.75 10.11 6.92
CA PHE A 100 1.99 8.81 6.29
C PHE A 100 3.48 8.51 6.23
N GLU A 101 3.81 7.24 6.35
CA GLU A 101 5.17 6.78 6.11
C GLU A 101 5.53 7.01 4.65
N GLN A 102 6.72 7.56 4.40
CA GLN A 102 7.20 7.81 3.05
C GLN A 102 8.44 6.97 2.78
N LEU A 103 8.46 6.32 1.62
CA LEU A 103 9.64 5.65 1.09
C LEU A 103 10.03 6.30 -0.23
N ASN A 104 11.29 6.60 -0.39
CA ASN A 104 11.79 7.27 -1.60
C ASN A 104 12.25 6.26 -2.64
N LYS A 105 11.85 6.48 -3.89
CA LYS A 105 12.33 5.69 -5.03
C LYS A 105 13.77 6.08 -5.38
N PRO A 106 14.58 5.17 -5.88
CA PRO A 106 14.29 3.76 -6.13
C PRO A 106 14.26 2.96 -4.82
N ILE A 107 13.29 2.05 -4.71
CA ILE A 107 13.15 1.20 -3.53
C ILE A 107 13.48 -0.24 -3.92
N THR A 108 14.29 -0.90 -3.11
CA THR A 108 14.60 -2.31 -3.33
C THR A 108 13.53 -3.19 -2.69
N ILE A 109 13.46 -4.44 -3.16
CA ILE A 109 12.56 -5.43 -2.56
C ILE A 109 12.88 -5.60 -1.08
N GLN A 110 14.16 -5.62 -0.71
CA GLN A 110 14.58 -5.79 0.68
C GLN A 110 14.08 -4.66 1.58
N ILE A 111 14.18 -3.42 1.12
CA ILE A 111 13.68 -2.26 1.87
C ILE A 111 12.17 -2.34 2.02
N LEU A 112 11.47 -2.70 0.94
CA LEU A 112 10.01 -2.83 0.99
C LEU A 112 9.58 -3.90 1.98
N ILE A 113 10.17 -5.09 1.91
CA ILE A 113 9.85 -6.20 2.81
C ILE A 113 10.10 -5.81 4.27
N LYS A 114 11.23 -5.18 4.53
CA LYS A 114 11.58 -4.75 5.88
C LYS A 114 10.54 -3.78 6.44
N LYS A 115 10.10 -2.84 5.62
CA LYS A 115 9.11 -1.86 6.04
C LYS A 115 7.75 -2.49 6.27
N VAL A 116 7.33 -3.39 5.38
CA VAL A 116 6.07 -4.11 5.52
C VAL A 116 6.07 -4.95 6.79
N ASN A 117 7.16 -5.68 7.05
CA ASN A 117 7.27 -6.49 8.25
C ASN A 117 7.18 -5.65 9.52
N LYS A 118 7.68 -4.43 9.50
CA LYS A 118 7.59 -3.51 10.64
C LYS A 118 6.12 -3.24 11.01
N TYR A 119 5.25 -3.11 10.00
CA TYR A 119 3.85 -2.79 10.24
C TYR A 119 2.96 -4.01 10.48
N LEU A 120 3.31 -5.15 9.91
CA LEU A 120 2.42 -6.31 9.88
C LEU A 120 2.86 -7.48 10.76
N LYS A 121 3.96 -7.33 11.46
CA LYS A 121 4.41 -8.39 12.39
C LYS A 121 4.20 -8.04 13.83
#